data_2583949287728d75da6593da451df137
#
_entry.id   2583949287728d75da6593da451df137
#
_cell.length_a   1.000
_cell.length_b   1.000
_cell.length_c   1.000
_cell.angle_alpha   90.00
_cell.angle_beta   90.00
_cell.angle_gamma   90.00
#
_symmetry.space_group_name_H-M   'P 1'
#
loop_
_entity.id
_entity.type
_entity.pdbx_description
1 polymer ?
#
loop_
_entity_poly.entity_id
_entity_poly.type
_entity_poly.pdbx_seq_one_letter_code
_entity_poly.pdbx_strand_id
1 'polypeptide(L)'
;MSTHCPTICRVRAPGASRLRPVLPWLAALALALTAMSAAHADNKDDAMLKLAGNSGCMTCHHIEPGAKGPDGLAPVGPAWREVATKYRGQKDALATLTHTVLSGSNPYASHWKGKVSGLAMPPNAVAISDAQAQALVKWILALDAAKPS
;
A
#
# COMPACT_ATOMS: atom_id res chain seq x y z
N MET A 1 -30.31 -84.08 -39.01
CA MET A 1 -29.45 -83.99 -37.83
C MET A 1 -29.26 -82.50 -37.58
N SER A 2 -29.87 -82.05 -36.52
CA SER A 2 -30.01 -80.64 -36.15
C SER A 2 -28.76 -80.09 -35.41
N THR A 3 -28.31 -78.97 -35.78
CA THR A 3 -27.34 -78.22 -34.96
C THR A 3 -27.82 -76.80 -34.71
N HIS A 4 -28.05 -76.53 -33.43
CA HIS A 4 -28.56 -75.30 -32.88
C HIS A 4 -27.42 -74.28 -32.79
N CYS A 5 -27.71 -73.04 -33.23
CA CYS A 5 -26.87 -71.89 -33.04
C CYS A 5 -27.35 -71.10 -31.81
N PRO A 6 -26.50 -70.75 -30.81
CA PRO A 6 -26.93 -69.92 -29.73
C PRO A 6 -26.72 -68.41 -30.06
N THR A 7 -27.78 -67.66 -29.89
CA THR A 7 -27.87 -66.20 -30.00
C THR A 7 -27.08 -65.53 -28.87
N ILE A 8 -26.03 -64.78 -29.16
CA ILE A 8 -25.28 -64.00 -28.21
C ILE A 8 -25.99 -62.65 -28.03
N CYS A 9 -26.60 -62.46 -26.86
CA CYS A 9 -27.12 -61.15 -26.38
C CYS A 9 -25.98 -60.17 -26.14
N ARG A 10 -25.90 -59.16 -26.99
CA ARG A 10 -24.97 -58.04 -26.83
C ARG A 10 -25.54 -57.06 -25.82
N VAL A 11 -25.02 -57.05 -24.57
CA VAL A 11 -25.35 -56.09 -23.54
C VAL A 11 -24.73 -54.73 -23.94
N ARG A 12 -25.63 -53.75 -24.11
CA ARG A 12 -25.26 -52.36 -24.45
C ARG A 12 -24.82 -51.66 -23.16
N ALA A 13 -23.57 -51.26 -23.03
CA ALA A 13 -23.04 -50.49 -21.95
C ALA A 13 -23.70 -49.07 -21.89
N PRO A 14 -24.06 -48.53 -20.71
CA PRO A 14 -24.58 -47.16 -20.59
C PRO A 14 -23.50 -46.16 -20.87
N GLY A 15 -23.87 -45.12 -21.64
CA GLY A 15 -22.99 -44.07 -22.10
C GLY A 15 -22.31 -43.34 -20.95
N ALA A 16 -21.00 -43.25 -21.05
CA ALA A 16 -20.18 -42.38 -20.19
C ALA A 16 -20.54 -40.91 -20.42
N SER A 17 -21.20 -40.33 -19.43
CA SER A 17 -21.46 -38.88 -19.34
C SER A 17 -20.12 -38.14 -19.31
N ARG A 18 -19.78 -37.49 -20.40
CA ARG A 18 -18.60 -36.59 -20.46
C ARG A 18 -18.87 -35.40 -19.56
N LEU A 19 -18.35 -35.43 -18.33
CA LEU A 19 -18.22 -34.25 -17.47
C LEU A 19 -17.32 -33.24 -18.22
N ARG A 20 -17.94 -32.17 -18.71
CA ARG A 20 -17.20 -31.05 -19.31
C ARG A 20 -16.37 -30.41 -18.20
N PRO A 21 -15.06 -30.19 -18.36
CA PRO A 21 -14.27 -29.53 -17.36
C PRO A 21 -14.66 -28.05 -17.32
N VAL A 22 -15.40 -27.65 -16.27
CA VAL A 22 -15.70 -26.23 -15.97
C VAL A 22 -14.54 -25.52 -15.26
N LEU A 23 -13.45 -26.26 -14.99
CA LEU A 23 -12.30 -25.79 -14.22
C LEU A 23 -11.52 -24.59 -14.81
N PRO A 24 -11.33 -24.44 -16.15
CA PRO A 24 -10.52 -23.34 -16.68
C PRO A 24 -11.14 -21.96 -16.53
N TRP A 25 -12.47 -21.86 -16.41
CA TRP A 25 -13.16 -20.58 -16.29
C TRP A 25 -13.05 -19.97 -14.89
N LEU A 26 -13.00 -20.78 -13.84
CA LEU A 26 -12.83 -20.32 -12.47
C LEU A 26 -11.40 -19.81 -12.19
N ALA A 27 -10.40 -20.43 -12.82
CA ALA A 27 -9.01 -19.98 -12.70
C ALA A 27 -8.78 -18.61 -13.36
N ALA A 28 -9.40 -18.37 -14.53
CA ALA A 28 -9.30 -17.09 -15.24
C ALA A 28 -9.94 -15.93 -14.45
N LEU A 29 -11.06 -16.19 -13.74
CA LEU A 29 -11.73 -15.17 -12.93
C LEU A 29 -10.91 -14.77 -11.71
N ALA A 30 -10.21 -15.72 -11.08
CA ALA A 30 -9.36 -15.45 -9.92
C ALA A 30 -8.13 -14.58 -10.29
N LEU A 31 -7.52 -14.79 -11.45
CA LEU A 31 -6.40 -13.95 -11.94
C LEU A 31 -6.84 -12.51 -12.26
N ALA A 32 -8.04 -12.32 -12.78
CA ALA A 32 -8.54 -10.98 -13.11
C ALA A 32 -8.80 -10.12 -11.87
N LEU A 33 -9.26 -10.72 -10.75
CA LEU A 33 -9.48 -9.99 -9.50
C LEU A 33 -8.17 -9.52 -8.84
N THR A 34 -7.09 -10.28 -8.96
CA THR A 34 -5.78 -9.88 -8.38
C THR A 34 -5.12 -8.74 -9.13
N ALA A 35 -5.28 -8.67 -10.46
CA ALA A 35 -4.74 -7.59 -11.28
C ALA A 35 -5.43 -6.23 -11.01
N MET A 36 -6.73 -6.22 -10.70
CA MET A 36 -7.47 -5.00 -10.35
C MET A 36 -6.99 -4.38 -9.04
N SER A 37 -6.57 -5.18 -8.07
CA SER A 37 -6.11 -4.67 -6.76
C SER A 37 -4.77 -3.93 -6.85
N ALA A 38 -3.85 -4.37 -7.68
CA ALA A 38 -2.56 -3.72 -7.89
C ALA A 38 -2.71 -2.34 -8.56
N ALA A 39 -3.51 -2.24 -9.61
CA ALA A 39 -3.74 -0.98 -10.32
C ALA A 39 -4.38 0.13 -9.45
N HIS A 40 -5.15 -0.24 -8.41
CA HIS A 40 -5.74 0.73 -7.48
C HIS A 40 -4.73 1.22 -6.43
N ALA A 41 -3.76 0.41 -6.05
CA ALA A 41 -2.69 0.80 -5.12
C ALA A 41 -1.76 1.83 -5.77
N ASP A 42 -1.26 1.56 -6.98
CA ASP A 42 -0.38 2.45 -7.73
C ASP A 42 -1.02 3.84 -7.96
N ASN A 43 -2.30 3.87 -8.34
CA ASN A 43 -3.03 5.10 -8.57
C ASN A 43 -3.20 5.97 -7.30
N LYS A 44 -3.31 5.31 -6.14
CA LYS A 44 -3.40 6.00 -4.85
C LYS A 44 -2.06 6.57 -4.41
N ASP A 45 -0.99 5.83 -4.61
CA ASP A 45 0.36 6.27 -4.28
C ASP A 45 0.76 7.48 -5.11
N ASP A 46 0.52 7.47 -6.41
CA ASP A 46 0.74 8.60 -7.31
C ASP A 46 -0.06 9.84 -6.90
N ALA A 47 -1.33 9.66 -6.51
CA ALA A 47 -2.17 10.76 -6.05
C ALA A 47 -1.65 11.40 -4.75
N MET A 48 -1.18 10.57 -3.80
CA MET A 48 -0.62 11.08 -2.54
C MET A 48 0.74 11.75 -2.74
N LEU A 49 1.59 11.23 -3.62
CA LEU A 49 2.86 11.85 -3.99
C LEU A 49 2.65 13.20 -4.66
N LYS A 50 1.68 13.29 -5.58
CA LYS A 50 1.31 14.56 -6.22
C LYS A 50 0.78 15.57 -5.21
N LEU A 51 -0.08 15.14 -4.28
CA LEU A 51 -0.57 15.99 -3.19
C LEU A 51 0.59 16.51 -2.34
N ALA A 52 1.49 15.64 -1.93
CA ALA A 52 2.66 15.97 -1.13
C ALA A 52 3.60 16.95 -1.83
N GLY A 53 3.85 16.74 -3.13
CA GLY A 53 4.66 17.65 -3.95
C GLY A 53 4.02 19.02 -4.06
N ASN A 54 2.74 19.11 -4.38
CA ASN A 54 1.99 20.35 -4.51
C ASN A 54 1.89 21.13 -3.18
N SER A 55 1.92 20.44 -2.05
CA SER A 55 1.88 21.04 -0.72
C SER A 55 3.27 21.31 -0.14
N GLY A 56 4.34 21.12 -0.91
CA GLY A 56 5.73 21.40 -0.52
C GLY A 56 6.35 20.39 0.45
N CYS A 57 5.66 19.31 0.82
CA CYS A 57 6.15 18.34 1.80
C CYS A 57 7.47 17.67 1.37
N MET A 58 7.62 17.40 0.07
CA MET A 58 8.78 16.72 -0.49
C MET A 58 10.07 17.55 -0.45
N THR A 59 9.99 18.82 -0.12
CA THR A 59 11.18 19.69 0.09
C THR A 59 12.01 19.23 1.30
N CYS A 60 11.35 18.69 2.32
CA CYS A 60 11.98 18.29 3.58
C CYS A 60 11.92 16.78 3.82
N HIS A 61 10.91 16.10 3.27
CA HIS A 61 10.67 14.69 3.50
C HIS A 61 10.98 13.83 2.27
N HIS A 62 11.38 12.59 2.54
CA HIS A 62 11.54 11.54 1.55
C HIS A 62 10.70 10.33 1.96
N ILE A 63 10.40 9.42 1.04
CA ILE A 63 9.69 8.18 1.38
C ILE A 63 10.65 7.23 2.07
N GLU A 64 11.79 6.97 1.42
CA GLU A 64 12.79 6.00 1.88
C GLU A 64 13.80 6.63 2.85
N PRO A 65 14.26 5.88 3.85
CA PRO A 65 15.40 6.27 4.69
C PRO A 65 16.70 6.40 3.89
N GLY A 66 17.68 7.07 4.47
CA GLY A 66 19.04 7.17 3.90
C GLY A 66 19.25 8.31 2.91
N ALA A 67 18.21 9.07 2.57
CA ALA A 67 18.39 10.30 1.82
C ALA A 67 19.30 11.27 2.60
N LYS A 68 20.15 11.98 1.87
CA LYS A 68 20.99 13.05 2.44
C LYS A 68 20.31 14.39 2.24
N GLY A 69 20.45 15.25 3.22
CA GLY A 69 20.10 16.66 3.13
C GLY A 69 21.15 17.46 2.37
N PRO A 70 21.00 18.78 2.33
CA PRO A 70 22.00 19.67 1.75
C PRO A 70 23.40 19.41 2.31
N ASP A 71 24.42 19.52 1.46
CA ASP A 71 25.83 19.34 1.81
C ASP A 71 26.19 18.00 2.49
N GLY A 72 25.41 16.95 2.21
CA GLY A 72 25.62 15.62 2.80
C GLY A 72 25.21 15.48 4.25
N LEU A 73 24.58 16.49 4.82
CA LEU A 73 24.04 16.48 6.19
C LEU A 73 22.88 15.45 6.35
N ALA A 74 22.38 15.32 7.58
CA ALA A 74 21.15 14.59 7.84
C ALA A 74 19.98 15.18 7.02
N PRO A 75 18.97 14.39 6.63
CA PRO A 75 17.81 14.90 5.91
C PRO A 75 17.10 16.00 6.72
N VAL A 76 16.43 16.93 6.05
CA VAL A 76 15.74 18.03 6.73
C VAL A 76 14.60 17.53 7.61
N GLY A 77 13.78 16.62 7.09
CA GLY A 77 12.69 15.95 7.82
C GLY A 77 12.85 14.43 7.80
N PRO A 78 12.16 13.71 8.70
CA PRO A 78 12.25 12.26 8.73
C PRO A 78 11.67 11.62 7.47
N ALA A 79 12.22 10.47 7.08
CA ALA A 79 11.64 9.64 6.03
C ALA A 79 10.24 9.12 6.45
N TRP A 80 9.30 9.07 5.53
CA TRP A 80 7.93 8.69 5.85
C TRP A 80 7.78 7.23 6.29
N ARG A 81 8.62 6.32 5.79
CA ARG A 81 8.65 4.94 6.30
C ARG A 81 9.15 4.85 7.74
N GLU A 82 10.03 5.74 8.16
CA GLU A 82 10.45 5.85 9.57
C GLU A 82 9.32 6.40 10.43
N VAL A 83 8.55 7.38 9.92
CA VAL A 83 7.35 7.89 10.58
C VAL A 83 6.32 6.76 10.72
N ALA A 84 6.02 6.03 9.65
CA ALA A 84 5.12 4.87 9.70
C ALA A 84 5.57 3.84 10.74
N THR A 85 6.86 3.53 10.79
CA THR A 85 7.42 2.59 11.77
C THR A 85 7.27 3.10 13.20
N LYS A 86 7.58 4.37 13.45
CA LYS A 86 7.53 5.00 14.77
C LYS A 86 6.12 5.01 15.36
N TYR A 87 5.11 5.29 14.53
CA TYR A 87 3.73 5.46 14.97
C TYR A 87 2.86 4.21 14.78
N ARG A 88 3.44 3.10 14.35
CA ARG A 88 2.72 1.83 14.15
C ARG A 88 2.04 1.38 15.43
N GLY A 89 0.74 1.07 15.33
CA GLY A 89 -0.07 0.60 16.46
C GLY A 89 -0.50 1.68 17.46
N GLN A 90 -0.10 2.93 17.28
CA GLN A 90 -0.57 4.02 18.14
C GLN A 90 -1.97 4.49 17.68
N LYS A 91 -2.95 4.43 18.57
CA LYS A 91 -4.36 4.70 18.25
C LYS A 91 -4.64 6.15 17.84
N ASP A 92 -3.87 7.09 18.36
CA ASP A 92 -3.99 8.54 18.14
C ASP A 92 -3.06 9.08 17.06
N ALA A 93 -2.26 8.20 16.42
CA ALA A 93 -1.26 8.59 15.41
C ALA A 93 -1.83 9.47 14.31
N LEU A 94 -2.99 9.11 13.76
CA LEU A 94 -3.62 9.86 12.69
C LEU A 94 -3.95 11.29 13.12
N ALA A 95 -4.60 11.45 14.26
CA ALA A 95 -5.00 12.76 14.78
C ALA A 95 -3.77 13.61 15.14
N THR A 96 -2.82 13.03 15.87
CA THR A 96 -1.59 13.69 16.31
C THR A 96 -0.76 14.17 15.13
N LEU A 97 -0.54 13.33 14.13
CA LEU A 97 0.27 13.70 12.97
C LEU A 97 -0.46 14.67 12.04
N THR A 98 -1.78 14.55 11.88
CA THR A 98 -2.57 15.55 11.13
C THR A 98 -2.45 16.92 11.80
N HIS A 99 -2.60 16.98 13.12
CA HIS A 99 -2.40 18.22 13.86
C HIS A 99 -0.98 18.78 13.66
N THR A 100 0.04 17.92 13.71
CA THR A 100 1.44 18.32 13.47
C THR A 100 1.63 18.89 12.06
N VAL A 101 1.01 18.30 11.04
CA VAL A 101 1.07 18.81 9.66
C VAL A 101 0.47 20.21 9.58
N LEU A 102 -0.66 20.44 10.20
CA LEU A 102 -1.38 21.72 10.11
C LEU A 102 -0.76 22.80 10.98
N SER A 103 -0.36 22.46 12.21
CA SER A 103 0.07 23.43 13.24
C SER A 103 1.58 23.51 13.43
N GLY A 104 2.34 22.64 12.79
CA GLY A 104 3.79 22.54 12.99
C GLY A 104 4.16 21.63 14.17
N SER A 105 5.47 21.37 14.32
CA SER A 105 6.00 20.56 15.42
C SER A 105 6.75 21.40 16.45
N ASN A 106 6.77 20.91 17.71
CA ASN A 106 7.55 21.52 18.77
C ASN A 106 9.04 21.13 18.63
N PRO A 107 9.98 22.08 18.41
CA PRO A 107 11.38 21.78 18.24
C PRO A 107 12.05 21.19 19.49
N TYR A 108 11.51 21.48 20.67
CA TYR A 108 12.07 21.01 21.93
C TYR A 108 11.63 19.61 22.32
N ALA A 109 10.47 19.17 21.83
CA ALA A 109 9.86 17.87 22.14
C ALA A 109 9.83 16.90 20.95
N SER A 110 10.60 17.15 19.88
CA SER A 110 10.62 16.33 18.70
C SER A 110 11.33 15.00 18.93
N HIS A 111 10.66 13.90 18.58
CA HIS A 111 11.29 12.56 18.50
C HIS A 111 12.47 12.53 17.53
N TRP A 112 12.48 13.39 16.53
CA TRP A 112 13.45 13.41 15.45
C TRP A 112 14.66 14.30 15.73
N LYS A 113 14.70 14.94 16.91
CA LYS A 113 15.84 15.76 17.34
C LYS A 113 17.15 14.98 17.28
N GLY A 114 18.13 15.52 16.58
CA GLY A 114 19.44 14.89 16.36
C GLY A 114 19.47 13.79 15.28
N LYS A 115 18.31 13.46 14.67
CA LYS A 115 18.21 12.51 13.55
C LYS A 115 18.01 13.23 12.22
N VAL A 116 17.45 14.43 12.27
CA VAL A 116 17.24 15.31 11.11
C VAL A 116 17.91 16.64 11.34
N SER A 117 18.21 17.36 10.28
CA SER A 117 18.84 18.69 10.34
C SER A 117 17.84 19.82 10.59
N GLY A 118 16.56 19.61 10.24
CA GLY A 118 15.50 20.59 10.51
C GLY A 118 15.16 20.67 11.98
N LEU A 119 14.99 21.89 12.50
CA LEU A 119 14.66 22.13 13.90
C LEU A 119 13.21 21.75 14.24
N ALA A 120 12.28 22.10 13.33
CA ALA A 120 10.87 21.82 13.46
C ALA A 120 10.20 21.78 12.10
N MET A 121 9.10 21.04 11.98
CA MET A 121 8.21 21.12 10.85
C MET A 121 7.37 22.41 10.97
N PRO A 122 7.33 23.27 9.95
CA PRO A 122 6.51 24.48 9.98
C PRO A 122 5.02 24.14 9.89
N PRO A 123 4.12 25.07 10.30
CA PRO A 123 2.70 24.94 10.04
C PRO A 123 2.41 24.94 8.52
N ASN A 124 1.58 23.98 8.05
CA ASN A 124 1.27 23.85 6.64
C ASN A 124 -0.22 24.07 6.30
N ALA A 125 -1.04 24.56 7.23
CA ALA A 125 -2.47 24.78 7.01
C ALA A 125 -2.78 25.74 5.84
N VAL A 126 -1.81 26.53 5.39
CA VAL A 126 -1.95 27.42 4.22
C VAL A 126 -1.73 26.68 2.89
N ALA A 127 -1.07 25.55 2.91
CA ALA A 127 -0.69 24.78 1.72
C ALA A 127 -1.50 23.48 1.55
N ILE A 128 -2.16 23.00 2.60
CA ILE A 128 -2.91 21.75 2.61
C ILE A 128 -4.14 21.87 3.50
N SER A 129 -5.31 21.42 3.03
CA SER A 129 -6.53 21.39 3.84
C SER A 129 -6.47 20.27 4.89
N ASP A 130 -7.32 20.35 5.92
CA ASP A 130 -7.44 19.29 6.95
C ASP A 130 -7.72 17.92 6.35
N ALA A 131 -8.72 17.80 5.46
CA ALA A 131 -9.06 16.55 4.81
C ALA A 131 -7.89 15.97 3.98
N GLN A 132 -7.14 16.83 3.30
CA GLN A 132 -5.96 16.41 2.53
C GLN A 132 -4.82 15.97 3.45
N ALA A 133 -4.59 16.70 4.54
CA ALA A 133 -3.59 16.33 5.55
C ALA A 133 -3.92 14.98 6.20
N GLN A 134 -5.19 14.73 6.56
CA GLN A 134 -5.63 13.43 7.06
C GLN A 134 -5.42 12.31 6.03
N ALA A 135 -5.76 12.55 4.77
CA ALA A 135 -5.59 11.56 3.71
C ALA A 135 -4.10 11.21 3.50
N LEU A 136 -3.23 12.23 3.47
CA LEU A 136 -1.79 12.08 3.34
C LEU A 136 -1.19 11.34 4.53
N VAL A 137 -1.53 11.73 5.76
CA VAL A 137 -1.06 11.07 6.98
C VAL A 137 -1.53 9.62 7.03
N LYS A 138 -2.79 9.34 6.70
CA LYS A 138 -3.31 7.98 6.62
C LYS A 138 -2.54 7.12 5.63
N TRP A 139 -2.18 7.68 4.48
CA TRP A 139 -1.35 6.99 3.50
C TRP A 139 0.07 6.75 4.02
N ILE A 140 0.72 7.75 4.63
CA ILE A 140 2.05 7.62 5.25
C ILE A 140 2.05 6.49 6.30
N LEU A 141 1.06 6.45 7.19
CA LEU A 141 0.94 5.42 8.23
C LEU A 141 0.69 4.01 7.67
N ALA A 142 0.22 3.91 6.44
CA ALA A 142 0.01 2.64 5.73
C ALA A 142 1.26 2.17 4.96
N LEU A 143 2.30 2.98 4.85
CA LEU A 143 3.55 2.57 4.21
C LEU A 143 4.19 1.40 4.96
N ASP A 144 4.80 0.48 4.24
CA ASP A 144 5.57 -0.59 4.85
C ASP A 144 6.68 -0.02 5.75
N ALA A 145 7.07 -0.80 6.75
CA ALA A 145 8.18 -0.42 7.60
C ALA A 145 9.45 -0.18 6.76
N ALA A 146 10.23 0.81 7.17
CA ALA A 146 11.57 0.97 6.63
C ALA A 146 12.34 -0.35 6.79
N LYS A 147 12.95 -0.83 5.71
CA LYS A 147 13.87 -1.96 5.81
C LYS A 147 15.07 -1.50 6.65
N PRO A 148 15.55 -2.32 7.60
CA PRO A 148 16.79 -1.99 8.29
C PRO A 148 17.92 -1.88 7.26
N SER A 149 18.61 -0.74 7.29
CA SER A 149 19.81 -0.46 6.50
C SER A 149 21.00 -1.23 7.02
#